data_8d12bbccbc31fd1097998239bc170558
#
_entry.id   8d12bbccbc31fd1097998239bc170558
#
_cell.length_a   1.000
_cell.length_b   1.000
_cell.length_c   1.000
_cell.angle_alpha   90.00
_cell.angle_beta   90.00
_cell.angle_gamma   90.00
#
_symmetry.space_group_name_H-M   'P 1'
#
loop_
_entity.id
_entity.type
_entity.pdbx_description
1 polymer ?
#
loop_
_entity_poly.entity_id
_entity_poly.type
_entity_poly.pdbx_seq_one_letter_code
_entity_poly.pdbx_strand_id
1 'polypeptide(L)'
;ATAVRVPVIRGHSESVNITFEHKFDIDEVIDILKNMRGVKVLDNISKNIYPMPVNSYKKNEVFVGRIRKDFTLDKTLNLWITADNLRKGAATNAVQIAEYLIQKNMI
;
A
#
# COMPACT_ATOMS: atom_id res chain seq x y z
N ALA A 1 12.05 1.71 -1.87
CA ALA A 1 11.06 2.49 -1.11
C ALA A 1 11.73 3.65 -0.41
N THR A 2 11.02 4.75 -0.29
CA THR A 2 11.47 5.94 0.43
C THR A 2 10.38 6.32 1.44
N ALA A 3 10.70 6.24 2.74
CA ALA A 3 9.82 6.73 3.79
C ALA A 3 9.79 8.26 3.77
N VAL A 4 8.58 8.82 3.79
CA VAL A 4 8.36 10.27 3.77
C VAL A 4 7.78 10.70 5.12
N ARG A 5 8.52 11.51 5.85
CA ARG A 5 8.05 12.07 7.11
C ARG A 5 7.40 13.42 6.88
N VAL A 6 6.17 13.54 7.35
CA VAL A 6 5.38 14.78 7.28
C VAL A 6 4.87 15.14 8.69
N PRO A 7 4.52 16.39 8.97
CA PRO A 7 4.12 16.85 10.30
C PRO A 7 2.69 16.41 10.66
N VAL A 8 2.50 15.10 10.80
CA VAL A 8 1.24 14.48 11.24
C VAL A 8 1.44 13.74 12.55
N ILE A 9 0.37 13.64 13.36
CA ILE A 9 0.44 12.99 14.67
C ILE A 9 0.68 11.48 14.51
N ARG A 10 0.07 10.83 13.50
CA ARG A 10 0.17 9.40 13.25
C ARG A 10 0.12 9.11 11.76
N GLY A 11 0.77 8.04 11.37
CA GLY A 11 0.79 7.51 10.02
C GLY A 11 2.17 7.56 9.39
N HIS A 12 2.45 6.55 8.58
CA HIS A 12 3.58 6.51 7.67
C HIS A 12 3.14 6.85 6.27
N SER A 13 4.02 7.47 5.52
CA SER A 13 3.88 7.68 4.08
C SER A 13 5.13 7.18 3.38
N GLU A 14 4.95 6.46 2.29
CA GLU A 14 6.05 5.88 1.54
C GLU A 14 5.85 6.08 0.04
N SER A 15 6.90 6.53 -0.62
CA SER A 15 7.04 6.47 -2.07
C SER A 15 7.77 5.19 -2.44
N VAL A 16 7.14 4.33 -3.21
CA VAL A 16 7.66 3.02 -3.56
C VAL A 16 7.82 2.91 -5.06
N ASN A 17 9.00 2.49 -5.50
CA ASN A 17 9.31 2.16 -6.88
C ASN A 17 9.69 0.67 -6.93
N ILE A 18 9.00 -0.12 -7.77
CA ILE A 18 9.14 -1.56 -7.84
C ILE A 18 9.43 -1.96 -9.27
N THR A 19 10.56 -2.61 -9.51
CA THR A 19 10.89 -3.25 -10.80
C THR A 19 10.56 -4.73 -10.71
N PHE A 20 9.74 -5.20 -11.65
CA PHE A 20 9.33 -6.60 -11.75
C PHE A 20 10.26 -7.36 -12.69
N GLU A 21 10.33 -8.67 -12.50
CA GLU A 21 11.06 -9.57 -13.42
C GLU A 21 10.35 -9.65 -14.80
N HIS A 22 9.02 -9.70 -14.77
CA HIS A 22 8.19 -9.81 -15.96
C HIS A 22 7.39 -8.54 -16.24
N LYS A 23 6.93 -8.39 -17.48
CA LYS A 23 5.98 -7.32 -17.83
C LYS A 23 4.67 -7.54 -17.10
N PHE A 24 4.01 -6.44 -16.75
CA PHE A 24 2.72 -6.43 -16.08
C PHE A 24 1.74 -5.49 -16.78
N ASP A 25 0.48 -5.77 -16.59
CA ASP A 25 -0.61 -4.85 -16.92
C ASP A 25 -0.97 -4.02 -15.67
N ILE A 26 -1.16 -2.72 -15.84
CA ILE A 26 -1.42 -1.83 -14.71
C ILE A 26 -2.83 -2.01 -14.14
N ASP A 27 -3.80 -2.32 -14.99
CA ASP A 27 -5.18 -2.53 -14.56
C ASP A 27 -5.29 -3.84 -13.77
N GLU A 28 -4.55 -4.88 -14.19
CA GLU A 28 -4.44 -6.12 -13.42
C GLU A 28 -3.82 -5.89 -12.04
N VAL A 29 -2.75 -5.09 -11.94
CA VAL A 29 -2.15 -4.73 -10.65
C VAL A 29 -3.15 -3.98 -9.76
N ILE A 30 -3.90 -3.03 -10.31
CA ILE A 30 -4.92 -2.29 -9.57
C ILE A 30 -6.01 -3.23 -9.05
N ASP A 31 -6.46 -4.16 -9.87
CA ASP A 31 -7.50 -5.11 -9.49
C ASP A 31 -7.03 -6.11 -8.43
N ILE A 32 -5.79 -6.57 -8.52
CA ILE A 32 -5.17 -7.39 -7.47
C ILE A 32 -5.14 -6.62 -6.15
N LEU A 33 -4.69 -5.36 -6.15
CA LEU A 33 -4.62 -4.53 -4.95
C LEU A 33 -6.01 -4.23 -4.35
N LYS A 34 -7.03 -4.00 -5.18
CA LYS A 34 -8.42 -3.78 -4.72
C LYS A 34 -9.00 -5.02 -4.03
N ASN A 35 -8.64 -6.20 -4.48
CA ASN A 35 -9.14 -7.47 -3.95
C ASN A 35 -8.27 -8.02 -2.79
N MET A 36 -7.14 -7.38 -2.50
CA MET A 36 -6.23 -7.84 -1.46
C MET A 36 -6.75 -7.49 -0.07
N ARG A 37 -6.85 -8.48 0.82
CA ARG A 37 -7.25 -8.29 2.22
C ARG A 37 -6.29 -7.33 2.93
N GLY A 38 -6.84 -6.30 3.57
CA GLY A 38 -6.07 -5.32 4.33
C GLY A 38 -5.44 -4.21 3.48
N VAL A 39 -5.74 -4.16 2.20
CA VAL A 39 -5.36 -3.07 1.30
C VAL A 39 -6.61 -2.30 0.85
N LYS A 40 -6.48 -0.99 0.73
CA LYS A 40 -7.52 -0.11 0.20
C LYS A 40 -6.92 0.82 -0.86
N VAL A 41 -7.39 0.69 -2.08
CA VAL A 41 -6.96 1.57 -3.17
C VAL A 41 -7.73 2.89 -3.09
N LEU A 42 -6.99 4.00 -2.98
CA LEU A 42 -7.49 5.36 -3.08
C LEU A 42 -6.74 6.04 -4.22
N ASP A 43 -7.27 5.94 -5.44
CA ASP A 43 -6.59 6.49 -6.62
C ASP A 43 -7.63 6.96 -7.65
N ASN A 44 -7.79 8.26 -7.76
CA ASN A 44 -8.59 8.89 -8.80
C ASN A 44 -8.01 10.25 -9.16
N ILE A 45 -7.29 10.31 -10.26
CA ILE A 45 -6.56 11.51 -10.69
C ILE A 45 -7.53 12.66 -10.98
N SER A 46 -8.64 12.40 -11.66
CA SER A 46 -9.60 13.44 -12.06
C SER A 46 -10.29 14.10 -10.86
N LYS A 47 -10.38 13.39 -9.73
CA LYS A 47 -10.99 13.88 -8.48
C LYS A 47 -9.95 14.27 -7.42
N ASN A 48 -8.65 14.25 -7.75
CA ASN A 48 -7.55 14.48 -6.81
C ASN A 48 -7.64 13.57 -5.56
N ILE A 49 -8.09 12.32 -5.74
CA ILE A 49 -8.15 11.34 -4.66
C ILE A 49 -6.85 10.53 -4.65
N TYR A 50 -6.16 10.57 -3.53
CA TYR A 50 -4.92 9.82 -3.25
C TYR A 50 -4.79 9.57 -1.75
N PRO A 51 -4.00 8.58 -1.29
CA PRO A 51 -3.84 8.31 0.12
C PRO A 51 -3.12 9.44 0.85
N MET A 52 -3.68 9.83 1.98
CA MET A 52 -3.05 10.75 2.93
C MET A 52 -3.01 10.09 4.33
N PRO A 53 -2.06 10.46 5.21
CA PRO A 53 -2.01 9.91 6.57
C PRO A 53 -3.32 9.99 7.33
N VAL A 54 -4.12 11.05 7.12
CA VAL A 54 -5.44 11.21 7.72
C VAL A 54 -6.42 10.10 7.32
N ASN A 55 -6.28 9.54 6.11
CA ASN A 55 -7.14 8.45 5.65
C ASN A 55 -6.85 7.14 6.41
N SER A 56 -5.58 6.92 6.77
CA SER A 56 -5.12 5.72 7.46
C SER A 56 -5.22 5.81 8.99
N TYR A 57 -5.49 6.98 9.54
CA TYR A 57 -5.58 7.18 10.99
C TYR A 57 -6.58 6.24 11.66
N LYS A 58 -6.13 5.46 12.63
CA LYS A 58 -6.89 4.43 13.35
C LYS A 58 -7.50 3.34 12.45
N LYS A 59 -6.99 3.15 11.23
CA LYS A 59 -7.41 2.08 10.32
C LYS A 59 -6.43 0.91 10.36
N ASN A 60 -6.93 -0.28 10.05
CA ASN A 60 -6.12 -1.50 9.98
C ASN A 60 -5.64 -1.79 8.54
N GLU A 61 -6.18 -1.08 7.56
CA GLU A 61 -5.81 -1.20 6.16
C GLU A 61 -4.58 -0.36 5.83
N VAL A 62 -3.85 -0.81 4.83
CA VAL A 62 -2.87 -0.03 4.08
C VAL A 62 -3.59 0.65 2.92
N PHE A 63 -3.39 1.95 2.75
CA PHE A 63 -3.97 2.71 1.66
C PHE A 63 -2.93 2.90 0.57
N VAL A 64 -3.28 2.54 -0.66
CA VAL A 64 -2.40 2.59 -1.82
C VAL A 64 -3.03 3.47 -2.90
N GLY A 65 -2.22 4.30 -3.52
CA GLY A 65 -2.65 5.13 -4.64
C GLY A 65 -1.48 5.70 -5.43
N ARG A 66 -1.77 6.61 -6.35
CA ARG A 66 -0.78 7.13 -7.29
C ARG A 66 -0.08 6.02 -8.05
N ILE A 67 -0.87 4.98 -8.38
CA ILE A 67 -0.41 3.77 -9.06
C ILE A 67 -0.15 4.11 -10.54
N ARG A 68 1.10 4.01 -10.97
CA ARG A 68 1.49 4.39 -12.34
C ARG A 68 2.75 3.69 -12.77
N LYS A 69 2.85 3.42 -14.08
CA LYS A 69 4.10 2.93 -14.68
C LYS A 69 5.20 3.99 -14.54
N ASP A 70 6.41 3.54 -14.34
CA ASP A 70 7.59 4.38 -14.48
C ASP A 70 7.93 4.50 -15.96
N PHE A 71 8.08 5.73 -16.46
CA PHE A 71 8.39 5.98 -17.86
C PHE A 71 9.90 5.97 -18.15
N THR A 72 10.72 5.89 -17.11
CA THR A 72 12.18 5.89 -17.24
C THR A 72 12.78 4.49 -17.15
N LEU A 73 12.04 3.54 -16.55
CA LEU A 73 12.47 2.15 -16.36
C LEU A 73 11.38 1.19 -16.84
N ASP A 74 11.78 0.24 -17.68
CA ASP A 74 10.86 -0.84 -18.12
C ASP A 74 10.43 -1.71 -16.92
N LYS A 75 9.24 -2.28 -17.01
CA LYS A 75 8.67 -3.19 -16.00
C LYS A 75 8.63 -2.60 -14.57
N THR A 76 8.55 -1.28 -14.45
CA THR A 76 8.64 -0.58 -13.17
C THR A 76 7.37 0.17 -12.87
N LEU A 77 6.95 0.09 -11.60
CA LEU A 77 5.73 0.66 -11.06
C LEU A 77 6.06 1.63 -9.92
N ASN A 78 5.40 2.76 -9.91
CA ASN A 78 5.43 3.71 -8.79
C ASN A 78 4.12 3.64 -8.00
N LEU A 79 4.23 3.64 -6.68
CA LEU A 79 3.12 3.65 -5.72
C LEU A 79 3.33 4.72 -4.65
N TRP A 80 2.23 5.23 -4.12
CA TRP A 80 2.21 5.99 -2.89
C TRP A 80 1.37 5.24 -1.85
N ILE A 81 1.93 5.04 -0.66
CA ILE A 81 1.35 4.21 0.39
C ILE A 81 1.25 5.01 1.68
N THR A 82 0.11 4.88 2.37
CA THR A 82 -0.05 5.38 3.75
C THR A 82 -0.65 4.31 4.65
N ALA A 83 -0.21 4.27 5.90
CA ALA A 83 -0.72 3.34 6.91
C ALA A 83 -0.63 3.93 8.31
N ASP A 84 -1.48 3.49 9.23
CA ASP A 84 -1.32 3.78 10.65
C ASP A 84 -0.19 2.92 11.22
N ASN A 85 0.93 3.54 11.53
CA ASN A 85 2.15 2.87 11.98
C ASN A 85 2.02 2.17 13.34
N LEU A 86 1.07 2.59 14.18
CA LEU A 86 0.81 1.91 15.46
C LEU A 86 -0.08 0.65 15.29
N ARG A 87 -0.68 0.48 14.13
CA ARG A 87 -1.52 -0.67 13.78
C ARG A 87 -0.85 -1.57 12.77
N LYS A 88 -0.81 -1.15 11.52
CA LYS A 88 -0.30 -1.97 10.41
C LYS A 88 1.22 -2.15 10.44
N GLY A 89 1.95 -1.18 10.92
CA GLY A 89 3.40 -1.28 11.14
C GLY A 89 3.80 -1.94 12.48
N ALA A 90 2.83 -2.34 13.32
CA ALA A 90 3.10 -2.83 14.68
C ALA A 90 2.12 -3.94 15.08
N ALA A 91 1.31 -3.73 16.10
CA ALA A 91 0.50 -4.76 16.76
C ALA A 91 -0.46 -5.48 15.80
N THR A 92 -1.24 -4.74 15.02
CA THR A 92 -2.21 -5.35 14.09
C THR A 92 -1.51 -6.22 13.03
N ASN A 93 -0.34 -5.81 12.57
CA ASN A 93 0.41 -6.57 11.57
C ASN A 93 0.89 -7.93 12.12
N ALA A 94 1.37 -7.96 13.36
CA ALA A 94 1.80 -9.19 14.02
C ALA A 94 0.63 -10.17 14.16
N VAL A 95 -0.54 -9.70 14.59
CA VAL A 95 -1.75 -10.52 14.70
C VAL A 95 -2.18 -11.05 13.34
N GLN A 96 -2.21 -10.22 12.31
CA GLN A 96 -2.59 -10.63 10.96
C GLN A 96 -1.63 -11.66 10.33
N ILE A 97 -0.33 -11.58 10.64
CA ILE A 97 0.64 -12.60 10.23
C ILE A 97 0.31 -13.94 10.91
N ALA A 98 0.08 -13.94 12.22
CA ALA A 98 -0.28 -15.14 12.94
C ALA A 98 -1.58 -15.76 12.41
N GLU A 99 -2.63 -14.97 12.21
CA GLU A 99 -3.88 -15.41 11.58
C GLU A 99 -3.66 -16.05 10.21
N TYR A 100 -2.81 -15.45 9.38
CA TYR A 100 -2.49 -15.97 8.06
C TYR A 100 -1.77 -17.32 8.13
N LEU A 101 -0.79 -17.45 9.02
CA LEU A 101 -0.05 -18.71 9.22
C LEU A 101 -0.97 -19.84 9.69
N ILE A 102 -1.89 -19.55 10.63
CA ILE A 102 -2.91 -20.51 11.08
C ILE A 102 -3.81 -20.93 9.91
N GLN A 103 -4.33 -19.97 9.14
CA GLN A 103 -5.19 -20.26 7.98
C GLN A 103 -4.50 -21.11 6.91
N LYS A 104 -3.18 -21.02 6.81
CA LYS A 104 -2.36 -21.80 5.87
C LYS A 104 -1.86 -23.13 6.47
N ASN A 105 -2.23 -23.47 7.70
CA ASN A 105 -1.73 -24.62 8.45
C ASN A 105 -0.18 -24.66 8.50
N MET A 106 0.44 -23.50 8.70
CA MET A 106 1.89 -23.37 8.80
C MET A 106 2.36 -23.38 10.26
N ILE A 107 1.47 -23.18 11.18
CA ILE A 107 1.62 -23.30 12.64
C ILE A 107 0.33 -23.85 13.25
#